data_34218ea563894a4dcac413a872de3b1c
#
_entry.id   34218ea563894a4dcac413a872de3b1c
#
_cell.length_a   1.000
_cell.length_b   1.000
_cell.length_c   1.000
_cell.angle_alpha   90.00
_cell.angle_beta   90.00
_cell.angle_gamma   90.00
#
_symmetry.space_group_name_H-M   'P 1'
#
loop_
_entity.id
_entity.type
_entity.pdbx_description
1 polymer ?
#
loop_
_entity_poly.entity_id
_entity_poly.type
_entity_poly.pdbx_seq_one_letter_code
_entity_poly.pdbx_strand_id
1 'polypeptide(L)'
;MHGDLIEAYYPALRTDSYCIGEQPRGVCDLKTKTLAVPKIIALAKKHQDADVIVISCCDDPAVEELREMLSVPVIGAGTAVSAVARGLGKRVGIIGITEYVPEPYRRILGDDLIDLGRPEGVTCTLDLMIGAGRESVLRKARELKAQGANCIALACTGMSTIRIAREIENSCGIPAVDPVMAEGLFAYYACLQSER
;
A
#
# COMPACT_ATOMS: atom_id res chain seq x y z
N MET A 1 12.19 -6.54 -5.29
CA MET A 1 11.77 -5.21 -5.83
C MET A 1 11.15 -4.32 -4.74
N HIS A 2 10.06 -4.69 -4.04
CA HIS A 2 9.58 -3.86 -2.90
C HIS A 2 10.53 -3.95 -1.71
N GLY A 3 11.08 -5.14 -1.42
CA GLY A 3 12.13 -5.29 -0.41
C GLY A 3 13.33 -4.37 -0.66
N ASP A 4 13.83 -4.31 -1.90
CA ASP A 4 14.96 -3.41 -2.25
C ASP A 4 14.61 -1.93 -2.02
N LEU A 5 13.34 -1.54 -2.23
CA LEU A 5 12.87 -0.19 -1.93
C LEU A 5 12.81 0.05 -0.41
N ILE A 6 12.33 -0.93 0.36
CA ILE A 6 12.32 -0.85 1.83
C ILE A 6 13.74 -0.67 2.35
N GLU A 7 14.70 -1.48 1.89
CA GLU A 7 16.12 -1.36 2.29
C GLU A 7 16.74 -0.02 1.88
N ALA A 8 16.34 0.51 0.72
CA ALA A 8 16.80 1.83 0.28
C ALA A 8 16.25 2.97 1.17
N TYR A 9 15.01 2.88 1.65
CA TYR A 9 14.42 3.84 2.59
C TYR A 9 14.91 3.63 4.03
N TYR A 10 15.12 2.39 4.43
CA TYR A 10 15.47 1.98 5.80
C TYR A 10 16.68 1.05 5.78
N PRO A 11 17.92 1.57 5.66
CA PRO A 11 19.13 0.76 5.46
C PRO A 11 19.48 -0.21 6.60
N ALA A 12 18.84 -0.06 7.77
CA ALA A 12 19.00 -1.01 8.88
C ALA A 12 18.18 -2.29 8.69
N LEU A 13 17.16 -2.29 7.82
CA LEU A 13 16.38 -3.48 7.51
C LEU A 13 17.11 -4.39 6.50
N ARG A 14 16.83 -5.68 6.60
CA ARG A 14 17.15 -6.69 5.57
C ARG A 14 15.88 -7.41 5.21
N THR A 15 15.63 -7.58 3.93
CA THR A 15 14.35 -8.08 3.44
C THR A 15 14.52 -9.28 2.52
N ASP A 16 13.75 -10.32 2.77
CA ASP A 16 13.52 -11.42 1.85
C ASP A 16 12.14 -11.24 1.20
N SER A 17 12.09 -11.18 -0.12
CA SER A 17 10.85 -10.93 -0.86
C SER A 17 10.33 -12.20 -1.53
N TYR A 18 9.08 -12.53 -1.27
CA TYR A 18 8.40 -13.70 -1.81
C TYR A 18 7.14 -13.30 -2.55
N CYS A 19 6.80 -14.02 -3.63
CA CYS A 19 5.55 -13.85 -4.36
C CYS A 19 4.71 -15.11 -4.25
N ILE A 20 3.40 -14.94 -4.08
CA ILE A 20 2.44 -16.05 -4.19
C ILE A 20 2.36 -16.52 -5.66
N GLY A 21 2.29 -17.83 -5.87
CA GLY A 21 2.14 -18.40 -7.19
C GLY A 21 0.77 -18.19 -7.81
N GLU A 22 0.68 -18.30 -9.15
CA GLU A 22 -0.59 -18.26 -9.90
C GLU A 22 -1.48 -17.03 -9.63
N GLN A 23 -0.84 -15.85 -9.51
CA GLN A 23 -1.50 -14.57 -9.29
C GLN A 23 -0.91 -13.48 -10.22
N PRO A 24 -0.92 -13.68 -11.57
CA PRO A 24 -0.15 -12.87 -12.50
C PRO A 24 -0.60 -11.40 -12.57
N ARG A 25 -1.83 -11.08 -12.14
CA ARG A 25 -2.36 -9.72 -12.11
C ARG A 25 -2.38 -9.09 -10.70
N GLY A 26 -1.86 -9.81 -9.71
CA GLY A 26 -1.94 -9.39 -8.31
C GLY A 26 -3.37 -9.38 -7.75
N VAL A 27 -3.62 -8.53 -6.76
CA VAL A 27 -4.96 -8.29 -6.19
C VAL A 27 -5.50 -7.01 -6.81
N CYS A 28 -6.53 -7.12 -7.64
CA CYS A 28 -7.16 -5.99 -8.32
C CYS A 28 -8.69 -5.95 -8.18
N ASP A 29 -9.29 -7.01 -7.59
CA ASP A 29 -10.71 -7.13 -7.29
C ASP A 29 -10.94 -8.13 -6.13
N LEU A 30 -12.19 -8.25 -5.68
CA LEU A 30 -12.56 -9.15 -4.58
C LEU A 30 -12.29 -10.64 -4.91
N LYS A 31 -12.43 -11.05 -6.15
CA LYS A 31 -12.17 -12.42 -6.58
C LYS A 31 -10.68 -12.75 -6.45
N THR A 32 -9.82 -11.89 -6.97
CA THR A 32 -8.36 -12.06 -6.88
C THR A 32 -7.87 -11.95 -5.44
N LYS A 33 -8.49 -11.11 -4.61
CA LYS A 33 -8.23 -11.05 -3.16
C LYS A 33 -8.56 -12.39 -2.48
N THR A 34 -9.76 -12.91 -2.70
CA THR A 34 -10.21 -14.20 -2.12
C THR A 34 -9.26 -15.36 -2.49
N LEU A 35 -8.78 -15.39 -3.74
CA LEU A 35 -7.83 -16.40 -4.20
C LEU A 35 -6.42 -16.22 -3.61
N ALA A 36 -6.03 -15.00 -3.28
CA ALA A 36 -4.71 -14.69 -2.73
C ALA A 36 -4.60 -15.05 -1.24
N VAL A 37 -5.65 -14.83 -0.44
CA VAL A 37 -5.63 -15.00 1.03
C VAL A 37 -5.05 -16.37 1.47
N PRO A 38 -5.54 -17.54 1.03
CA PRO A 38 -4.99 -18.81 1.47
C PRO A 38 -3.54 -19.02 1.06
N LYS A 39 -3.13 -18.48 -0.09
CA LYS A 39 -1.76 -18.58 -0.59
C LYS A 39 -0.80 -17.73 0.26
N ILE A 40 -1.24 -16.52 0.63
CA ILE A 40 -0.49 -15.62 1.51
C ILE A 40 -0.31 -16.26 2.88
N ILE A 41 -1.37 -16.80 3.48
CA ILE A 41 -1.31 -17.49 4.77
C ILE A 41 -0.33 -18.67 4.72
N ALA A 42 -0.43 -19.51 3.68
CA ALA A 42 0.46 -20.66 3.53
C ALA A 42 1.93 -20.24 3.36
N LEU A 43 2.20 -19.12 2.68
CA LEU A 43 3.55 -18.61 2.49
C LEU A 43 4.09 -17.98 3.78
N ALA A 44 3.32 -17.12 4.44
CA ALA A 44 3.71 -16.45 5.68
C ALA A 44 4.06 -17.44 6.80
N LYS A 45 3.29 -18.53 6.93
CA LYS A 45 3.57 -19.60 7.91
C LYS A 45 4.94 -20.28 7.72
N LYS A 46 5.52 -20.24 6.54
CA LYS A 46 6.87 -20.80 6.27
C LYS A 46 8.00 -19.87 6.71
N HIS A 47 7.69 -18.58 6.96
CA HIS A 47 8.65 -17.54 7.27
C HIS A 47 8.33 -16.84 8.60
N GLN A 48 7.74 -17.56 9.54
CA GLN A 48 7.38 -17.03 10.87
C GLN A 48 8.60 -16.86 11.80
N ASP A 49 9.78 -17.21 11.33
CA ASP A 49 11.08 -16.98 11.96
C ASP A 49 11.66 -15.59 11.66
N ALA A 50 11.03 -14.81 10.81
CA ALA A 50 11.38 -13.42 10.56
C ALA A 50 11.02 -12.51 11.76
N ASP A 51 11.70 -11.38 11.93
CA ASP A 51 11.38 -10.37 12.95
C ASP A 51 10.05 -9.68 12.68
N VAL A 52 9.64 -9.56 11.41
CA VAL A 52 8.39 -8.96 10.95
C VAL A 52 7.98 -9.51 9.59
N ILE A 53 6.69 -9.70 9.37
CA ILE A 53 6.13 -10.05 8.07
C ILE A 53 5.39 -8.84 7.50
N VAL A 54 5.70 -8.48 6.26
CA VAL A 54 5.04 -7.39 5.53
C VAL A 54 4.20 -7.95 4.39
N ILE A 55 2.91 -7.64 4.40
CA ILE A 55 2.00 -7.92 3.29
C ILE A 55 1.98 -6.69 2.38
N SER A 56 2.85 -6.71 1.36
CA SER A 56 3.04 -5.58 0.44
C SER A 56 1.91 -5.51 -0.61
N CYS A 57 0.70 -5.29 -0.12
CA CYS A 57 -0.53 -5.07 -0.89
C CYS A 57 -1.46 -4.14 -0.12
N CYS A 58 -1.90 -3.05 -0.75
CA CYS A 58 -2.70 -2.02 -0.09
C CYS A 58 -4.15 -2.44 0.28
N ASP A 59 -4.59 -3.61 -0.15
CA ASP A 59 -5.86 -4.19 0.29
C ASP A 59 -5.72 -5.07 1.55
N ASP A 60 -4.52 -5.16 2.12
CA ASP A 60 -4.16 -5.92 3.33
C ASP A 60 -4.71 -7.35 3.34
N PRO A 61 -4.59 -8.14 2.24
CA PRO A 61 -5.15 -9.49 2.21
C PRO A 61 -4.45 -10.37 3.26
N ALA A 62 -5.23 -11.09 4.04
CA ALA A 62 -4.80 -12.02 5.10
C ALA A 62 -4.09 -11.37 6.32
N VAL A 63 -4.04 -10.04 6.43
CA VAL A 63 -3.32 -9.37 7.54
C VAL A 63 -3.95 -9.71 8.89
N GLU A 64 -5.26 -9.61 9.02
CA GLU A 64 -5.94 -9.87 10.30
C GLU A 64 -5.86 -11.36 10.67
N GLU A 65 -6.07 -12.26 9.70
CA GLU A 65 -5.95 -13.70 9.92
C GLU A 65 -4.51 -14.08 10.34
N LEU A 66 -3.51 -13.48 9.75
CA LEU A 66 -2.12 -13.73 10.11
C LEU A 66 -1.77 -13.20 11.51
N ARG A 67 -2.32 -12.06 11.91
CA ARG A 67 -2.15 -11.52 13.27
C ARG A 67 -2.74 -12.42 14.34
N GLU A 68 -3.84 -13.14 14.02
CA GLU A 68 -4.42 -14.12 14.93
C GLU A 68 -3.62 -15.43 14.99
N MET A 69 -2.92 -15.78 13.90
CA MET A 69 -2.24 -17.08 13.74
C MET A 69 -0.76 -17.05 14.13
N LEU A 70 -0.11 -15.90 14.03
CA LEU A 70 1.34 -15.77 14.18
C LEU A 70 1.69 -14.89 15.38
N SER A 71 2.79 -15.20 16.03
CA SER A 71 3.36 -14.36 17.11
C SER A 71 4.23 -13.23 16.57
N VAL A 72 4.75 -13.37 15.35
CA VAL A 72 5.54 -12.34 14.68
C VAL A 72 4.64 -11.18 14.24
N PRO A 73 5.08 -9.92 14.38
CA PRO A 73 4.31 -8.76 13.90
C PRO A 73 3.99 -8.87 12.41
N VAL A 74 2.73 -8.56 12.04
CA VAL A 74 2.29 -8.56 10.64
C VAL A 74 1.84 -7.16 10.25
N ILE A 75 2.52 -6.58 9.26
CA ILE A 75 2.28 -5.24 8.74
C ILE A 75 1.56 -5.33 7.40
N GLY A 76 0.46 -4.60 7.26
CA GLY A 76 -0.24 -4.43 5.98
C GLY A 76 0.08 -3.06 5.37
N ALA A 77 0.34 -3.02 4.06
CA ALA A 77 0.63 -1.78 3.35
C ALA A 77 -0.53 -0.78 3.42
N GLY A 78 -1.77 -1.26 3.29
CA GLY A 78 -2.96 -0.40 3.35
C GLY A 78 -3.13 0.26 4.72
N THR A 79 -2.98 -0.51 5.79
CA THR A 79 -2.99 0.01 7.17
C THR A 79 -1.87 1.03 7.37
N ALA A 80 -0.65 0.74 6.93
CA ALA A 80 0.49 1.63 7.09
C ALA A 80 0.30 2.97 6.35
N VAL A 81 -0.12 2.92 5.07
CA VAL A 81 -0.42 4.13 4.28
C VAL A 81 -1.50 4.97 4.95
N SER A 82 -2.60 4.33 5.35
CA SER A 82 -3.74 5.05 5.93
C SER A 82 -3.36 5.75 7.24
N ALA A 83 -2.58 5.09 8.10
CA ALA A 83 -2.12 5.65 9.36
C ALA A 83 -1.14 6.82 9.14
N VAL A 84 -0.18 6.70 8.22
CA VAL A 84 0.74 7.79 7.87
C VAL A 84 -0.03 8.96 7.27
N ALA A 85 -0.93 8.71 6.31
CA ALA A 85 -1.73 9.74 5.67
C ALA A 85 -2.61 10.50 6.68
N ARG A 86 -3.21 9.79 7.65
CA ARG A 86 -3.98 10.39 8.75
C ARG A 86 -3.13 11.32 9.62
N GLY A 87 -1.86 10.98 9.82
CA GLY A 87 -0.91 11.81 10.55
C GLY A 87 -0.45 13.07 9.79
N LEU A 88 -0.51 13.05 8.46
CA LEU A 88 -0.04 14.14 7.60
C LEU A 88 -1.14 15.08 7.13
N GLY A 89 -2.40 14.63 7.10
CA GLY A 89 -3.52 15.44 6.61
C GLY A 89 -4.85 15.10 7.24
N LYS A 90 -5.75 16.10 7.30
CA LYS A 90 -7.13 15.91 7.79
C LYS A 90 -8.04 15.36 6.70
N ARG A 91 -7.86 15.78 5.45
CA ARG A 91 -8.69 15.36 4.30
C ARG A 91 -7.80 14.59 3.34
N VAL A 92 -7.96 13.28 3.31
CA VAL A 92 -7.07 12.37 2.58
C VAL A 92 -7.74 11.88 1.30
N GLY A 93 -7.18 12.25 0.15
CA GLY A 93 -7.57 11.71 -1.15
C GLY A 93 -6.95 10.34 -1.37
N ILE A 94 -7.74 9.35 -1.78
CA ILE A 94 -7.23 8.02 -2.12
C ILE A 94 -7.06 7.86 -3.63
N ILE A 95 -5.96 7.24 -4.05
CA ILE A 95 -5.76 6.77 -5.43
C ILE A 95 -5.43 5.28 -5.42
N GLY A 96 -6.38 4.47 -5.87
CA GLY A 96 -6.26 3.02 -5.97
C GLY A 96 -6.48 2.50 -7.39
N ILE A 97 -6.43 1.18 -7.56
CA ILE A 97 -6.68 0.48 -8.83
C ILE A 97 -7.96 -0.36 -8.79
N THR A 98 -8.53 -0.55 -7.62
CA THR A 98 -9.77 -1.30 -7.40
C THR A 98 -11.01 -0.43 -7.62
N GLU A 99 -12.15 -1.04 -7.90
CA GLU A 99 -13.46 -0.35 -8.00
C GLU A 99 -14.03 0.04 -6.63
N TYR A 100 -13.42 -0.45 -5.58
CA TYR A 100 -13.80 -0.17 -4.19
C TYR A 100 -12.61 0.42 -3.44
N VAL A 101 -12.91 1.17 -2.41
CA VAL A 101 -11.90 1.61 -1.44
C VAL A 101 -11.51 0.41 -0.56
N PRO A 102 -10.22 0.05 -0.46
CA PRO A 102 -9.78 -1.01 0.44
C PRO A 102 -10.16 -0.71 1.90
N GLU A 103 -10.50 -1.78 2.63
CA GLU A 103 -11.04 -1.67 4.00
C GLU A 103 -10.14 -0.85 4.95
N PRO A 104 -8.81 -1.02 4.98
CA PRO A 104 -7.95 -0.26 5.88
C PRO A 104 -8.09 1.26 5.74
N TYR A 105 -8.30 1.75 4.51
CA TYR A 105 -8.48 3.19 4.25
C TYR A 105 -9.81 3.69 4.81
N ARG A 106 -10.90 2.94 4.60
CA ARG A 106 -12.21 3.32 5.15
C ARG A 106 -12.21 3.30 6.67
N ARG A 107 -11.64 2.27 7.27
CA ARG A 107 -11.59 2.10 8.73
C ARG A 107 -10.76 3.20 9.42
N ILE A 108 -9.60 3.55 8.85
CA ILE A 108 -8.65 4.48 9.50
C ILE A 108 -8.99 5.93 9.18
N LEU A 109 -9.40 6.24 7.95
CA LEU A 109 -9.64 7.62 7.51
C LEU A 109 -11.08 8.08 7.77
N GLY A 110 -12.06 7.18 7.76
CA GLY A 110 -13.46 7.49 8.05
C GLY A 110 -14.00 8.63 7.16
N ASP A 111 -14.61 9.63 7.79
CA ASP A 111 -15.22 10.79 7.13
C ASP A 111 -14.20 11.76 6.50
N ASP A 112 -12.94 11.63 6.82
CA ASP A 112 -11.86 12.45 6.23
C ASP A 112 -11.37 11.90 4.88
N LEU A 113 -11.86 10.74 4.46
CA LEU A 113 -11.53 10.11 3.19
C LEU A 113 -12.26 10.80 2.03
N ILE A 114 -11.52 11.14 0.98
CA ILE A 114 -12.07 11.59 -0.29
C ILE A 114 -11.76 10.53 -1.35
N ASP A 115 -12.80 9.92 -1.90
CA ASP A 115 -12.72 8.97 -2.99
C ASP A 115 -13.42 9.50 -4.24
N LEU A 116 -12.72 9.51 -5.36
CA LEU A 116 -13.24 9.88 -6.69
C LEU A 116 -13.16 8.71 -7.68
N GLY A 117 -13.11 7.48 -7.15
CA GLY A 117 -12.88 6.28 -7.94
C GLY A 117 -11.45 6.16 -8.49
N ARG A 118 -11.18 5.03 -9.12
CA ARG A 118 -9.86 4.74 -9.70
C ARG A 118 -9.53 5.68 -10.88
N PRO A 119 -8.23 5.87 -11.19
CA PRO A 119 -7.82 6.61 -12.38
C PRO A 119 -8.35 5.94 -13.67
N GLU A 120 -8.73 6.75 -14.64
CA GLU A 120 -9.25 6.28 -15.92
C GLU A 120 -8.24 5.36 -16.63
N GLY A 121 -8.71 4.22 -17.15
CA GLY A 121 -7.88 3.24 -17.84
C GLY A 121 -6.95 2.41 -16.94
N VAL A 122 -7.02 2.58 -15.60
CA VAL A 122 -6.23 1.80 -14.64
C VAL A 122 -7.12 0.79 -13.94
N THR A 123 -6.94 -0.49 -14.24
CA THR A 123 -7.72 -1.61 -13.71
C THR A 123 -6.88 -2.65 -12.97
N CYS A 124 -5.57 -2.61 -13.15
CA CYS A 124 -4.62 -3.46 -12.45
C CYS A 124 -3.26 -2.76 -12.37
N THR A 125 -2.34 -3.35 -11.60
CA THR A 125 -0.98 -2.79 -11.41
C THR A 125 -0.21 -2.62 -12.72
N LEU A 126 -0.42 -3.49 -13.72
CA LEU A 126 0.29 -3.42 -15.00
C LEU A 126 -0.05 -2.17 -15.80
N ASP A 127 -1.27 -1.65 -15.67
CA ASP A 127 -1.70 -0.42 -16.35
C ASP A 127 -0.90 0.81 -15.88
N LEU A 128 -0.36 0.77 -14.65
CA LEU A 128 0.50 1.83 -14.11
C LEU A 128 1.87 1.90 -14.80
N MET A 129 2.33 0.80 -15.40
CA MET A 129 3.65 0.71 -16.05
C MET A 129 3.70 1.41 -17.40
N ILE A 130 2.57 1.80 -17.96
CA ILE A 130 2.46 2.54 -19.22
C ILE A 130 2.21 4.03 -18.96
N GLY A 131 2.70 4.89 -19.88
CA GLY A 131 2.64 6.35 -19.70
C GLY A 131 1.23 6.90 -19.47
N ALA A 132 0.21 6.36 -20.16
CA ALA A 132 -1.19 6.77 -20.01
C ALA A 132 -1.73 6.51 -18.59
N GLY A 133 -1.37 5.39 -17.97
CA GLY A 133 -1.75 5.10 -16.59
C GLY A 133 -1.13 6.07 -15.59
N ARG A 134 0.16 6.38 -15.77
CA ARG A 134 0.89 7.37 -14.97
C ARG A 134 0.23 8.76 -15.05
N GLU A 135 -0.08 9.24 -16.25
CA GLU A 135 -0.77 10.52 -16.45
C GLU A 135 -2.16 10.54 -15.83
N SER A 136 -2.89 9.43 -15.91
CA SER A 136 -4.21 9.29 -15.28
C SER A 136 -4.15 9.39 -13.76
N VAL A 137 -3.11 8.81 -13.13
CA VAL A 137 -2.86 8.95 -11.69
C VAL A 137 -2.58 10.41 -11.32
N LEU A 138 -1.75 11.12 -12.07
CA LEU A 138 -1.45 12.54 -11.82
C LEU A 138 -2.68 13.44 -12.01
N ARG A 139 -3.53 13.15 -12.99
CA ARG A 139 -4.80 13.84 -13.18
C ARG A 139 -5.72 13.63 -11.98
N LYS A 140 -5.87 12.37 -11.54
CA LYS A 140 -6.67 12.02 -10.36
C LYS A 140 -6.18 12.73 -9.09
N ALA A 141 -4.88 12.86 -8.89
CA ALA A 141 -4.32 13.59 -7.75
C ALA A 141 -4.72 15.08 -7.76
N ARG A 142 -4.70 15.73 -8.93
CA ARG A 142 -5.14 17.13 -9.06
C ARG A 142 -6.65 17.28 -8.81
N GLU A 143 -7.48 16.33 -9.28
CA GLU A 143 -8.92 16.30 -9.02
C GLU A 143 -9.18 16.19 -7.51
N LEU A 144 -8.53 15.27 -6.82
CA LEU A 144 -8.66 15.10 -5.37
C LEU A 144 -8.24 16.36 -4.61
N LYS A 145 -7.13 17.00 -5.00
CA LYS A 145 -6.73 18.28 -4.42
C LYS A 145 -7.79 19.37 -4.63
N ALA A 146 -8.37 19.47 -5.83
CA ALA A 146 -9.44 20.42 -6.11
C ALA A 146 -10.70 20.17 -5.26
N GLN A 147 -10.94 18.92 -4.82
CA GLN A 147 -12.00 18.54 -3.89
C GLN A 147 -11.61 18.74 -2.41
N GLY A 148 -10.46 19.36 -2.15
CA GLY A 148 -10.02 19.74 -0.81
C GLY A 148 -9.17 18.70 -0.11
N ALA A 149 -8.63 17.69 -0.80
CA ALA A 149 -7.61 16.82 -0.22
C ALA A 149 -6.35 17.63 0.11
N ASN A 150 -5.79 17.41 1.29
CA ASN A 150 -4.53 18.00 1.74
C ASN A 150 -3.42 16.97 1.99
N CYS A 151 -3.72 15.69 1.70
CA CYS A 151 -2.78 14.59 1.60
C CYS A 151 -3.34 13.58 0.58
N ILE A 152 -2.47 12.89 -0.16
CA ILE A 152 -2.84 11.78 -1.04
C ILE A 152 -2.32 10.47 -0.45
N ALA A 153 -3.20 9.48 -0.33
CA ALA A 153 -2.87 8.11 0.06
C ALA A 153 -2.86 7.21 -1.18
N LEU A 154 -1.71 6.64 -1.52
CA LEU A 154 -1.58 5.74 -2.66
C LEU A 154 -2.02 4.33 -2.25
N ALA A 155 -3.04 3.79 -2.88
CA ALA A 155 -3.65 2.50 -2.53
C ALA A 155 -3.30 1.37 -3.51
N CYS A 156 -2.07 1.38 -4.00
CA CYS A 156 -1.47 0.30 -4.77
C CYS A 156 0.05 0.38 -4.68
N THR A 157 0.70 -0.70 -4.24
CA THR A 157 2.18 -0.77 -4.13
C THR A 157 2.90 -0.65 -5.48
N GLY A 158 2.21 -0.92 -6.59
CA GLY A 158 2.71 -0.61 -7.94
C GLY A 158 3.00 0.87 -8.18
N MET A 159 2.37 1.77 -7.43
CA MET A 159 2.65 3.20 -7.49
C MET A 159 4.02 3.55 -6.89
N SER A 160 4.49 2.80 -5.90
CA SER A 160 5.87 2.88 -5.41
C SER A 160 6.87 2.40 -6.48
N THR A 161 6.54 1.32 -7.19
CA THR A 161 7.38 0.79 -8.28
C THR A 161 7.66 1.85 -9.35
N ILE A 162 6.67 2.65 -9.72
CA ILE A 162 6.81 3.75 -10.69
C ILE A 162 7.25 5.08 -10.04
N ARG A 163 7.47 5.11 -8.72
CA ARG A 163 7.93 6.26 -7.93
C ARG A 163 7.12 7.54 -8.15
N ILE A 164 5.79 7.40 -8.25
CA ILE A 164 4.92 8.51 -8.64
C ILE A 164 4.63 9.50 -7.50
N ALA A 165 4.82 9.10 -6.24
CA ALA A 165 4.51 9.95 -5.08
C ALA A 165 5.14 11.33 -5.17
N ARG A 166 6.45 11.41 -5.49
CA ARG A 166 7.16 12.68 -5.62
C ARG A 166 6.65 13.57 -6.74
N GLU A 167 6.15 12.98 -7.84
CA GLU A 167 5.55 13.77 -8.92
C GLU A 167 4.20 14.34 -8.52
N ILE A 168 3.42 13.58 -7.76
CA ILE A 168 2.17 14.07 -7.18
C ILE A 168 2.47 15.24 -6.24
N GLU A 169 3.44 15.11 -5.34
CA GLU A 169 3.85 16.18 -4.44
C GLU A 169 4.27 17.44 -5.20
N ASN A 170 5.12 17.29 -6.22
CA ASN A 170 5.57 18.41 -7.05
C ASN A 170 4.41 19.07 -7.81
N SER A 171 3.46 18.29 -8.33
CA SER A 171 2.34 18.81 -9.14
C SER A 171 1.19 19.38 -8.32
N CYS A 172 0.99 18.83 -7.12
CA CYS A 172 -0.13 19.18 -6.25
C CYS A 172 0.27 20.08 -5.07
N GLY A 173 1.53 20.07 -4.63
CA GLY A 173 2.00 20.82 -3.46
C GLY A 173 1.39 20.31 -2.14
N ILE A 174 1.04 19.04 -2.07
CA ILE A 174 0.55 18.35 -0.87
C ILE A 174 1.26 17.00 -0.73
N PRO A 175 1.41 16.45 0.50
CA PRO A 175 2.05 15.16 0.70
C PRO A 175 1.36 14.03 -0.08
N ALA A 176 2.16 13.09 -0.59
CA ALA A 176 1.68 11.85 -1.17
C ALA A 176 2.37 10.65 -0.47
N VAL A 177 1.58 9.82 0.19
CA VAL A 177 2.10 8.70 0.98
C VAL A 177 2.38 7.51 0.07
N ASP A 178 3.66 7.18 -0.05
CA ASP A 178 4.15 6.01 -0.78
C ASP A 178 3.92 4.73 0.04
N PRO A 179 3.26 3.70 -0.54
CA PRO A 179 2.94 2.47 0.20
C PRO A 179 4.15 1.70 0.72
N VAL A 180 5.19 1.56 -0.10
CA VAL A 180 6.37 0.80 0.28
C VAL A 180 7.22 1.54 1.32
N MET A 181 7.26 2.87 1.25
CA MET A 181 7.87 3.67 2.30
C MET A 181 7.08 3.56 3.62
N ALA A 182 5.75 3.59 3.57
CA ALA A 182 4.91 3.51 4.76
C ALA A 182 4.98 2.13 5.44
N GLU A 183 4.89 1.03 4.67
CA GLU A 183 5.02 -0.33 5.23
C GLU A 183 6.41 -0.57 5.82
N GLY A 184 7.45 -0.03 5.18
CA GLY A 184 8.83 -0.09 5.68
C GLY A 184 9.02 0.68 6.99
N LEU A 185 8.37 1.83 7.18
CA LEU A 185 8.38 2.58 8.44
C LEU A 185 7.81 1.74 9.60
N PHE A 186 6.69 1.08 9.36
CA PHE A 186 6.06 0.21 10.36
C PHE A 186 6.92 -1.03 10.66
N ALA A 187 7.50 -1.64 9.63
CA ALA A 187 8.42 -2.77 9.78
C ALA A 187 9.66 -2.36 10.59
N TYR A 188 10.27 -1.22 10.28
CA TYR A 188 11.40 -0.69 11.02
C TYR A 188 11.07 -0.47 12.49
N TYR A 189 9.90 0.13 12.78
CA TYR A 189 9.46 0.31 14.16
C TYR A 189 9.25 -1.02 14.88
N ALA A 190 8.67 -2.03 14.23
CA ALA A 190 8.46 -3.35 14.81
C ALA A 190 9.79 -4.03 15.17
N CYS A 191 10.78 -3.99 14.28
CA CYS A 191 12.13 -4.54 14.57
C CYS A 191 12.80 -3.85 15.76
N LEU A 192 12.69 -2.52 15.90
CA LEU A 192 13.23 -1.81 17.06
C LEU A 192 12.57 -2.20 18.39
N GLN A 193 11.34 -2.72 18.38
CA GLN A 193 10.68 -3.21 19.59
C GLN A 193 11.15 -4.61 19.98
N SER A 194 11.52 -5.46 19.02
CA SER A 194 12.04 -6.82 19.28
C SER A 194 13.46 -6.83 19.83
N GLU A 195 14.22 -5.76 19.64
CA GLU A 195 15.60 -5.59 20.19
C GLU A 195 15.63 -5.15 21.67
N ARG A 196 14.46 -4.85 22.28
CA ARG A 196 14.34 -4.42 23.69
C ARG A 196 14.03 -5.56 24.62
#